data_80b8b4c6ee856f98682c5c7d42321270
#
_entry.id   80b8b4c6ee856f98682c5c7d42321270
#
_cell.length_a   1.000
_cell.length_b   1.000
_cell.length_c   1.000
_cell.angle_alpha   90.00
_cell.angle_beta   90.00
_cell.angle_gamma   90.00
#
_symmetry.space_group_name_H-M   'P 1'
#
loop_
_entity.id
_entity.type
_entity.pdbx_description
1 polymer ?
#
loop_
_entity_poly.entity_id
_entity_poly.type
_entity_poly.pdbx_seq_one_letter_code
_entity_poly.pdbx_strand_id
1 'polypeptide(L)'
;NSSISTIRVPVHVEICQKPSSSKSAETIKKAVYAFLQDPDGIFNNGPILNFREGNDILARNVQSINVSDIDYEQHSAGVPVWKADIKLYVYRINIDGASEEYTDESEESVSSCSQWVLPAKEFHGLWENLIYDIDIKQSLLQYCSTALLFSDQSVNTNIISWNRVVLLHGPPGTGKTSLCKALAHKISIRLSDRYPNSLLLEINAHSLFSKWFSESGK
;
A
#
# COMPACT_ATOMS: atom_id res chain seq x y z
N ASN A 1 2.73 27.28 -32.65
CA ASN A 1 3.38 26.11 -32.05
C ASN A 1 2.72 25.85 -30.70
N SER A 2 1.60 25.13 -30.72
CA SER A 2 0.97 24.61 -29.51
C SER A 2 1.78 23.38 -29.06
N SER A 3 2.61 23.55 -28.03
CA SER A 3 3.19 22.43 -27.32
C SER A 3 2.06 21.60 -26.71
N ILE A 4 1.72 20.51 -27.36
CA ILE A 4 0.87 19.47 -26.78
C ILE A 4 1.67 18.93 -25.60
N SER A 5 1.30 19.31 -24.37
CA SER A 5 1.84 18.69 -23.18
C SER A 5 1.43 17.21 -23.22
N THR A 6 2.37 16.37 -23.57
CA THR A 6 2.15 14.91 -23.59
C THR A 6 1.83 14.50 -22.15
N ILE A 7 0.58 14.19 -21.85
CA ILE A 7 0.14 13.72 -20.54
C ILE A 7 0.91 12.41 -20.27
N ARG A 8 1.77 12.41 -19.27
CA ARG A 8 2.51 11.22 -18.85
C ARG A 8 1.61 10.35 -18.00
N VAL A 9 1.74 9.05 -18.16
CA VAL A 9 0.98 8.04 -17.43
C VAL A 9 1.70 7.71 -16.13
N PRO A 10 1.08 7.84 -14.95
CA PRO A 10 1.73 7.45 -13.70
C PRO A 10 1.99 5.95 -13.68
N VAL A 11 3.24 5.58 -13.44
CA VAL A 11 3.68 4.18 -13.27
C VAL A 11 4.26 4.03 -11.89
N HIS A 12 3.64 3.21 -11.09
CA HIS A 12 4.01 2.99 -9.70
C HIS A 12 4.94 1.79 -9.58
N VAL A 13 6.16 2.02 -9.09
CA VAL A 13 7.19 1.00 -8.90
C VAL A 13 7.49 0.82 -7.42
N GLU A 14 7.17 -0.33 -6.90
CA GLU A 14 7.34 -0.70 -5.50
C GLU A 14 8.62 -1.52 -5.33
N ILE A 15 9.52 -1.06 -4.48
CA ILE A 15 10.86 -1.59 -4.32
C ILE A 15 11.01 -2.11 -2.89
N CYS A 16 11.01 -3.42 -2.72
CA CYS A 16 11.27 -4.05 -1.44
C CYS A 16 12.77 -4.09 -1.16
N GLN A 17 13.19 -3.39 -0.13
CA GLN A 17 14.58 -3.38 0.32
C GLN A 17 14.88 -4.61 1.18
N LYS A 18 16.05 -5.24 1.00
CA LYS A 18 16.48 -6.35 1.85
C LYS A 18 16.67 -5.89 3.31
N PRO A 19 16.33 -6.71 4.30
CA PRO A 19 16.57 -6.39 5.71
C PRO A 19 18.05 -6.09 6.03
N SER A 20 18.96 -6.79 5.36
CA SER A 20 20.42 -6.63 5.52
C SER A 20 20.99 -5.38 4.87
N SER A 21 20.20 -4.63 4.09
CA SER A 21 20.68 -3.45 3.38
C SER A 21 20.84 -2.25 4.32
N SER A 22 22.01 -1.61 4.27
CA SER A 22 22.30 -0.36 4.98
C SER A 22 22.16 0.88 4.09
N LYS A 23 21.80 0.70 2.81
CA LYS A 23 21.68 1.84 1.87
C LYS A 23 20.42 2.66 2.14
N SER A 24 20.51 3.97 1.91
CA SER A 24 19.36 4.86 2.02
C SER A 24 18.37 4.60 0.87
N ALA A 25 17.09 4.91 1.14
CA ALA A 25 16.02 4.82 0.13
C ALA A 25 16.37 5.63 -1.13
N GLU A 26 16.93 6.84 -0.97
CA GLU A 26 17.32 7.70 -2.08
C GLU A 26 18.42 7.08 -2.97
N THR A 27 19.39 6.39 -2.39
CA THR A 27 20.41 5.67 -3.16
C THR A 27 19.80 4.55 -3.99
N ILE A 28 18.84 3.82 -3.40
CA ILE A 28 18.14 2.74 -4.09
C ILE A 28 17.24 3.31 -5.19
N LYS A 29 16.48 4.37 -4.93
CA LYS A 29 15.65 5.04 -5.94
C LYS A 29 16.46 5.47 -7.14
N LYS A 30 17.62 6.13 -6.94
CA LYS A 30 18.52 6.54 -8.03
C LYS A 30 19.00 5.35 -8.86
N ALA A 31 19.40 4.26 -8.21
CA ALA A 31 19.87 3.06 -8.91
C ALA A 31 18.74 2.37 -9.70
N VAL A 32 17.53 2.28 -9.13
CA VAL A 32 16.36 1.72 -9.82
C VAL A 32 15.93 2.64 -10.96
N TYR A 33 15.89 3.95 -10.74
CA TYR A 33 15.52 4.89 -11.79
C TYR A 33 16.46 4.78 -13.01
N ALA A 34 17.78 4.71 -12.77
CA ALA A 34 18.76 4.52 -13.84
C ALA A 34 18.56 3.18 -14.57
N PHE A 35 18.24 2.12 -13.86
CA PHE A 35 17.95 0.81 -14.45
C PHE A 35 16.68 0.81 -15.31
N LEU A 36 15.65 1.60 -14.95
CA LEU A 36 14.36 1.66 -15.65
C LEU A 36 14.38 2.60 -16.89
N GLN A 37 15.48 3.28 -17.18
CA GLN A 37 15.61 4.23 -18.31
C GLN A 37 15.96 3.56 -19.63
N ASP A 38 15.51 2.35 -19.87
CA ASP A 38 15.63 1.68 -21.17
C ASP A 38 14.67 2.36 -22.18
N PRO A 39 15.18 2.99 -23.27
CA PRO A 39 14.33 3.69 -24.23
C PRO A 39 13.27 2.82 -24.91
N ASP A 40 13.57 1.55 -25.09
CA ASP A 40 12.68 0.57 -25.70
C ASP A 40 11.83 -0.20 -24.68
N GLY A 41 11.98 0.15 -23.40
CA GLY A 41 11.27 -0.50 -22.29
C GLY A 41 9.78 -0.22 -22.28
N ILE A 42 9.01 -1.23 -21.86
CA ILE A 42 7.56 -1.14 -21.65
C ILE A 42 7.24 -1.62 -20.23
N PHE A 43 6.53 -0.80 -19.48
CA PHE A 43 6.02 -1.19 -18.16
C PHE A 43 4.73 -1.98 -18.27
N ASN A 44 4.69 -3.13 -17.62
CA ASN A 44 3.50 -3.94 -17.38
C ASN A 44 3.38 -4.20 -15.87
N ASN A 45 2.17 -4.42 -15.38
CA ASN A 45 1.97 -4.85 -13.99
C ASN A 45 2.67 -6.18 -13.73
N GLY A 46 3.37 -6.27 -12.61
CA GLY A 46 4.05 -7.47 -12.19
C GLY A 46 5.52 -7.26 -11.80
N PRO A 47 6.22 -8.34 -11.46
CA PRO A 47 7.59 -8.27 -11.00
C PRO A 47 8.57 -8.00 -12.15
N ILE A 48 9.56 -7.15 -11.87
CA ILE A 48 10.74 -6.98 -12.73
C ILE A 48 11.80 -7.98 -12.28
N LEU A 49 12.18 -8.91 -13.14
CA LEU A 49 13.02 -10.05 -12.76
C LEU A 49 14.53 -9.79 -12.94
N ASN A 50 14.93 -9.05 -13.97
CA ASN A 50 16.34 -8.95 -14.41
C ASN A 50 17.11 -7.77 -13.76
N PHE A 51 16.57 -7.15 -12.71
CA PHE A 51 17.19 -5.97 -12.07
C PHE A 51 18.53 -6.26 -11.37
N ARG A 52 18.86 -7.52 -11.16
CA ARG A 52 20.11 -7.95 -10.48
C ARG A 52 21.31 -8.07 -11.41
N GLU A 53 21.06 -8.19 -12.71
CA GLU A 53 22.10 -8.38 -13.70
C GLU A 53 22.80 -7.04 -13.99
N GLY A 54 24.13 -7.02 -13.86
CA GLY A 54 24.93 -5.83 -14.14
C GLY A 54 24.83 -4.66 -13.15
N ASN A 55 24.07 -4.82 -12.04
CA ASN A 55 23.90 -3.77 -11.03
C ASN A 55 24.10 -4.30 -9.60
N ASP A 56 25.34 -4.20 -9.11
CA ASP A 56 25.74 -4.63 -7.77
C ASP A 56 24.93 -3.98 -6.65
N ILE A 57 24.54 -2.73 -6.80
CA ILE A 57 23.74 -2.01 -5.80
C ILE A 57 22.37 -2.66 -5.67
N LEU A 58 21.70 -2.91 -6.79
CA LEU A 58 20.38 -3.54 -6.79
C LEU A 58 20.45 -4.99 -6.32
N ALA A 59 21.43 -5.75 -6.81
CA ALA A 59 21.61 -7.16 -6.44
C ALA A 59 21.81 -7.36 -4.93
N ARG A 60 22.57 -6.48 -4.27
CA ARG A 60 22.89 -6.60 -2.84
C ARG A 60 21.79 -6.03 -1.93
N ASN A 61 21.07 -5.00 -2.36
CA ASN A 61 20.20 -4.22 -1.47
C ASN A 61 18.71 -4.38 -1.75
N VAL A 62 18.30 -4.85 -2.95
CA VAL A 62 16.90 -4.98 -3.34
C VAL A 62 16.46 -6.43 -3.34
N GLN A 63 15.34 -6.70 -2.71
CA GLN A 63 14.71 -8.02 -2.67
C GLN A 63 13.85 -8.27 -3.90
N SER A 64 12.97 -7.30 -4.23
CA SER A 64 12.06 -7.35 -5.37
C SER A 64 11.73 -5.95 -5.86
N ILE A 65 11.41 -5.86 -7.14
CA ILE A 65 10.84 -4.66 -7.77
C ILE A 65 9.54 -5.09 -8.44
N ASN A 66 8.47 -4.37 -8.16
CA ASN A 66 7.15 -4.67 -8.70
C ASN A 66 6.51 -3.41 -9.31
N VAL A 67 5.99 -3.52 -10.52
CA VAL A 67 5.17 -2.50 -11.16
C VAL A 67 3.71 -2.78 -10.88
N SER A 68 2.96 -1.77 -10.50
CA SER A 68 1.56 -1.98 -10.11
C SER A 68 0.66 -0.83 -10.55
N ASP A 69 -0.64 -1.16 -10.61
CA ASP A 69 -1.75 -0.22 -10.82
C ASP A 69 -1.71 0.50 -12.18
N ILE A 70 -1.12 -0.14 -13.22
CA ILE A 70 -1.33 0.26 -14.60
C ILE A 70 -2.74 -0.19 -15.01
N ASP A 71 -3.53 0.76 -15.49
CA ASP A 71 -4.87 0.48 -16.01
C ASP A 71 -4.78 -0.23 -17.37
N TYR A 72 -5.14 -1.50 -17.38
CA TYR A 72 -5.12 -2.33 -18.59
C TYR A 72 -6.23 -1.99 -19.60
N GLU A 73 -7.33 -1.41 -19.16
CA GLU A 73 -8.38 -0.99 -20.11
C GLU A 73 -7.87 0.14 -21.01
N GLN A 74 -7.05 1.04 -20.44
CA GLN A 74 -6.43 2.15 -21.17
C GLN A 74 -5.07 1.79 -21.77
N HIS A 75 -4.36 0.81 -21.23
CA HIS A 75 -2.97 0.48 -21.58
C HIS A 75 -2.73 -1.03 -21.72
N SER A 76 -3.52 -1.70 -22.55
CA SER A 76 -3.45 -3.15 -22.76
C SER A 76 -2.08 -3.65 -23.29
N ALA A 77 -1.34 -2.80 -24.00
CA ALA A 77 0.02 -3.08 -24.47
C ALA A 77 1.13 -2.62 -23.51
N GLY A 78 0.77 -2.18 -22.30
CA GLY A 78 1.70 -1.58 -21.34
C GLY A 78 1.98 -0.10 -21.60
N VAL A 79 2.82 0.49 -20.75
CA VAL A 79 3.20 1.91 -20.82
C VAL A 79 4.66 2.03 -21.24
N PRO A 80 4.96 2.62 -22.41
CA PRO A 80 6.35 2.86 -22.82
C PRO A 80 7.06 3.80 -21.85
N VAL A 81 8.36 3.58 -21.61
CA VAL A 81 9.18 4.36 -20.66
C VAL A 81 9.11 5.86 -20.97
N TRP A 82 9.18 6.25 -22.24
CA TRP A 82 9.12 7.66 -22.64
C TRP A 82 7.78 8.37 -22.30
N LYS A 83 6.70 7.60 -22.14
CA LYS A 83 5.35 8.09 -21.76
C LYS A 83 5.09 7.97 -20.25
N ALA A 84 5.94 7.27 -19.51
CA ALA A 84 5.76 7.02 -18.10
C ALA A 84 6.15 8.22 -17.21
N ASP A 85 5.35 8.46 -16.16
CA ASP A 85 5.73 9.26 -15.00
C ASP A 85 6.01 8.28 -13.85
N ILE A 86 7.29 7.90 -13.70
CA ILE A 86 7.72 6.84 -12.79
C ILE A 86 7.70 7.35 -11.36
N LYS A 87 6.89 6.71 -10.51
CA LYS A 87 6.82 6.94 -9.06
C LYS A 87 7.47 5.78 -8.33
N LEU A 88 8.57 6.04 -7.62
CA LEU A 88 9.35 5.01 -6.91
C LEU A 88 9.03 5.01 -5.42
N TYR A 89 8.69 3.85 -4.88
CA TYR A 89 8.40 3.63 -3.46
C TYR A 89 9.36 2.57 -2.91
N VAL A 90 10.23 2.98 -1.98
CA VAL A 90 11.16 2.05 -1.33
C VAL A 90 10.65 1.76 0.07
N TYR A 91 10.50 0.49 0.39
CA TYR A 91 9.99 0.04 1.68
C TYR A 91 10.74 -1.17 2.20
N ARG A 92 10.62 -1.40 3.50
CA ARG A 92 11.08 -2.63 4.16
C ARG A 92 9.88 -3.37 4.73
N ILE A 93 9.90 -4.68 4.63
CA ILE A 93 8.87 -5.52 5.22
C ILE A 93 9.20 -5.74 6.69
N ASN A 94 8.25 -5.45 7.57
CA ASN A 94 8.30 -5.88 8.96
C ASN A 94 7.95 -7.37 9.03
N ILE A 95 8.78 -8.13 9.74
CA ILE A 95 8.62 -9.57 9.96
C ILE A 95 7.93 -9.90 11.29
N ASP A 96 7.77 -8.91 12.17
CA ASP A 96 7.05 -9.07 13.42
C ASP A 96 5.56 -9.28 13.12
N GLY A 97 4.97 -10.28 13.73
CA GLY A 97 3.55 -10.57 13.59
C GLY A 97 2.65 -9.52 14.26
N ALA A 98 1.37 -9.84 14.38
CA ALA A 98 0.45 -9.03 15.14
C ALA A 98 0.87 -8.97 16.62
N SER A 99 0.84 -7.78 17.21
CA SER A 99 0.79 -7.62 18.66
C SER A 99 -0.67 -7.52 19.11
N GLU A 100 -1.01 -8.19 20.19
CA GLU A 100 -2.36 -8.18 20.73
C GLU A 100 -2.42 -7.32 21.99
N GLU A 101 -3.41 -6.44 22.05
CA GLU A 101 -3.75 -5.70 23.26
C GLU A 101 -4.97 -6.32 23.94
N TYR A 102 -4.86 -6.58 25.25
CA TYR A 102 -5.90 -7.17 26.07
C TYR A 102 -6.56 -6.11 26.94
N THR A 103 -7.87 -6.22 27.15
CA THR A 103 -8.64 -5.19 27.86
C THR A 103 -8.58 -5.25 29.37
N ASP A 104 -8.23 -6.41 29.96
CA ASP A 104 -8.18 -6.63 31.43
C ASP A 104 -7.12 -7.64 31.82
N GLU A 105 -6.57 -7.49 33.03
CA GLU A 105 -5.66 -8.44 33.68
C GLU A 105 -6.37 -9.69 34.27
N SER A 106 -7.65 -9.90 33.95
CA SER A 106 -8.41 -11.06 34.42
C SER A 106 -8.13 -12.32 33.60
N GLU A 107 -8.29 -13.49 34.18
CA GLU A 107 -8.02 -14.79 33.54
C GLU A 107 -8.89 -15.08 32.27
N GLU A 108 -9.92 -14.28 32.00
CA GLU A 108 -10.76 -14.29 30.79
C GLU A 108 -10.50 -13.09 29.87
N SER A 109 -9.25 -12.60 29.79
CA SER A 109 -8.91 -11.45 28.96
C SER A 109 -9.16 -11.76 27.48
N VAL A 110 -10.10 -11.05 26.87
CA VAL A 110 -10.37 -11.12 25.42
C VAL A 110 -9.52 -10.10 24.71
N SER A 111 -8.79 -10.53 23.68
CA SER A 111 -8.05 -9.61 22.82
C SER A 111 -9.01 -8.57 22.22
N SER A 112 -8.77 -7.31 22.57
CA SER A 112 -9.61 -6.19 22.11
C SER A 112 -9.17 -5.63 20.77
N CYS A 113 -7.88 -5.72 20.49
CA CYS A 113 -7.25 -5.12 19.32
C CYS A 113 -6.03 -5.92 18.91
N SER A 114 -5.91 -6.19 17.61
CA SER A 114 -4.67 -6.68 17.02
C SER A 114 -4.01 -5.55 16.24
N GLN A 115 -2.70 -5.38 16.40
CA GLN A 115 -1.93 -4.30 15.80
C GLN A 115 -0.79 -4.87 14.95
N TRP A 116 -0.64 -4.36 13.73
CA TRP A 116 0.49 -4.66 12.85
C TRP A 116 1.26 -3.41 12.51
N VAL A 117 2.58 -3.52 12.53
CA VAL A 117 3.47 -2.50 11.96
C VAL A 117 3.56 -2.75 10.45
N LEU A 118 3.21 -1.76 9.65
CA LEU A 118 3.17 -1.86 8.19
C LEU A 118 4.45 -1.25 7.55
N PRO A 119 4.85 -1.79 6.38
CA PRO A 119 4.34 -2.95 5.65
C PRO A 119 4.67 -4.27 6.34
N ALA A 120 3.67 -5.14 6.55
CA ALA A 120 3.83 -6.41 7.24
C ALA A 120 4.03 -7.59 6.28
N LYS A 121 4.86 -8.58 6.68
CA LYS A 121 5.13 -9.77 5.88
C LYS A 121 3.86 -10.58 5.59
N GLU A 122 2.94 -10.66 6.54
CA GLU A 122 1.69 -11.42 6.41
C GLU A 122 0.79 -10.89 5.28
N PHE A 123 0.91 -9.60 4.93
CA PHE A 123 0.07 -8.97 3.91
C PHE A 123 0.77 -8.84 2.56
N HIS A 124 2.04 -9.28 2.49
CA HIS A 124 2.81 -9.20 1.24
C HIS A 124 2.21 -10.08 0.15
N GLY A 125 1.98 -9.51 -1.04
CA GLY A 125 1.33 -10.19 -2.16
C GLY A 125 -0.19 -10.34 -2.05
N LEU A 126 -0.80 -9.92 -0.92
CA LEU A 126 -2.25 -10.06 -0.72
C LEU A 126 -3.04 -9.19 -1.71
N TRP A 127 -2.56 -8.00 -2.02
CA TRP A 127 -3.20 -7.10 -2.97
C TRP A 127 -3.28 -7.69 -4.38
N GLU A 128 -2.23 -8.31 -4.85
CA GLU A 128 -2.14 -8.93 -6.17
C GLU A 128 -3.02 -10.18 -6.28
N ASN A 129 -3.08 -10.97 -5.20
CA ASN A 129 -3.84 -12.23 -5.14
C ASN A 129 -5.35 -12.05 -5.01
N LEU A 130 -5.82 -10.88 -4.57
CA LEU A 130 -7.25 -10.59 -4.52
C LEU A 130 -7.75 -10.18 -5.90
N ILE A 131 -8.66 -10.98 -6.46
CA ILE A 131 -9.29 -10.74 -7.78
C ILE A 131 -10.77 -10.47 -7.56
N TYR A 132 -11.27 -9.38 -8.14
CA TYR A 132 -12.67 -8.99 -8.10
C TYR A 132 -13.17 -8.67 -9.50
N ASP A 133 -14.44 -8.93 -9.78
CA ASP A 133 -15.08 -8.64 -11.07
C ASP A 133 -15.28 -7.14 -11.31
N ILE A 134 -15.27 -6.35 -10.25
CA ILE A 134 -15.42 -4.89 -10.26
C ILE A 134 -14.11 -4.27 -9.84
N ASP A 135 -13.78 -3.10 -10.38
CA ASP A 135 -12.57 -2.35 -10.03
C ASP A 135 -12.65 -1.67 -8.64
N ILE A 136 -13.03 -2.48 -7.63
CA ILE A 136 -13.13 -2.03 -6.24
C ILE A 136 -11.78 -1.65 -5.65
N LYS A 137 -10.71 -2.32 -6.08
CA LYS A 137 -9.36 -2.07 -5.58
C LYS A 137 -8.88 -0.66 -5.95
N GLN A 138 -9.00 -0.29 -7.22
CA GLN A 138 -8.63 1.03 -7.72
C GLN A 138 -9.50 2.12 -7.10
N SER A 139 -10.80 1.90 -7.03
CA SER A 139 -11.74 2.85 -6.41
C SER A 139 -11.38 3.13 -4.95
N LEU A 140 -11.06 2.11 -4.16
CA LEU A 140 -10.64 2.25 -2.76
C LEU A 140 -9.29 2.97 -2.63
N LEU A 141 -8.31 2.61 -3.46
CA LEU A 141 -6.99 3.22 -3.44
C LEU A 141 -7.08 4.71 -3.81
N GLN A 142 -7.85 5.04 -4.83
CA GLN A 142 -8.09 6.41 -5.25
C GLN A 142 -8.82 7.21 -4.16
N TYR A 143 -9.85 6.63 -3.55
CA TYR A 143 -10.59 7.26 -2.45
C TYR A 143 -9.67 7.58 -1.27
N CYS A 144 -8.90 6.61 -0.80
CA CYS A 144 -7.97 6.81 0.30
C CYS A 144 -6.89 7.84 -0.04
N SER A 145 -6.33 7.79 -1.24
CA SER A 145 -5.32 8.75 -1.70
C SER A 145 -5.87 10.17 -1.75
N THR A 146 -7.11 10.34 -2.21
CA THR A 146 -7.79 11.63 -2.26
C THR A 146 -8.09 12.16 -0.85
N ALA A 147 -8.57 11.30 0.05
CA ALA A 147 -8.85 11.68 1.44
C ALA A 147 -7.58 12.15 2.17
N LEU A 148 -6.46 11.47 1.92
CA LEU A 148 -5.16 11.87 2.47
C LEU A 148 -4.67 13.19 1.86
N LEU A 149 -4.82 13.38 0.55
CA LEU A 149 -4.46 14.63 -0.11
C LEU A 149 -5.26 15.81 0.45
N PHE A 150 -6.56 15.65 0.70
CA PHE A 150 -7.39 16.69 1.32
C PHE A 150 -6.94 17.03 2.74
N SER A 151 -6.54 16.00 3.51
CA SER A 151 -5.96 16.21 4.84
C SER A 151 -4.67 17.02 4.76
N ASP A 152 -3.84 16.77 3.75
CA ASP A 152 -2.55 17.44 3.55
C ASP A 152 -2.68 18.90 3.19
N GLN A 153 -3.62 19.19 2.32
CA GLN A 153 -3.90 20.54 1.87
C GLN A 153 -4.71 21.34 2.89
N SER A 154 -4.95 20.76 4.07
CA SER A 154 -5.77 21.38 5.13
C SER A 154 -7.08 21.93 4.59
N VAL A 155 -7.72 21.18 3.68
CA VAL A 155 -8.99 21.58 3.07
C VAL A 155 -10.02 21.85 4.16
N ASN A 156 -10.70 22.99 4.07
CA ASN A 156 -11.69 23.37 5.06
C ASN A 156 -12.89 22.41 5.04
N THR A 157 -13.01 21.60 6.10
CA THR A 157 -14.08 20.60 6.25
C THR A 157 -15.48 21.17 6.34
N ASN A 158 -15.62 22.47 6.63
CA ASN A 158 -16.91 23.14 6.65
C ASN A 158 -17.42 23.47 5.23
N ILE A 159 -16.51 23.51 4.25
CA ILE A 159 -16.84 23.81 2.85
C ILE A 159 -16.95 22.51 2.06
N ILE A 160 -15.98 21.62 2.23
CA ILE A 160 -15.94 20.33 1.56
C ILE A 160 -15.88 19.24 2.64
N SER A 161 -17.02 18.59 2.88
CA SER A 161 -17.06 17.44 3.77
C SER A 161 -16.60 16.20 3.02
N TRP A 162 -15.55 15.53 3.51
CA TRP A 162 -15.20 14.18 3.05
C TRP A 162 -15.25 13.20 4.20
N ASN A 163 -15.75 12.02 3.93
CA ASN A 163 -15.84 10.97 4.92
C ASN A 163 -14.50 10.20 4.98
N ARG A 164 -14.05 9.86 6.18
CA ARG A 164 -12.85 9.02 6.40
C ARG A 164 -13.21 7.56 6.71
N VAL A 165 -14.49 7.24 6.60
CA VAL A 165 -15.03 5.91 6.90
C VAL A 165 -15.47 5.26 5.61
N VAL A 166 -15.07 4.02 5.40
CA VAL A 166 -15.50 3.17 4.29
C VAL A 166 -16.19 1.94 4.85
N LEU A 167 -17.40 1.67 4.38
CA LEU A 167 -18.14 0.46 4.70
C LEU A 167 -18.01 -0.56 3.57
N LEU A 168 -17.37 -1.71 3.85
CA LEU A 168 -17.36 -2.85 2.97
C LEU A 168 -18.46 -3.85 3.40
N HIS A 169 -19.44 -4.06 2.55
CA HIS A 169 -20.53 -5.00 2.82
C HIS A 169 -20.59 -6.13 1.78
N GLY A 170 -21.20 -7.24 2.12
CA GLY A 170 -21.36 -8.39 1.24
C GLY A 170 -21.38 -9.71 2.01
N PRO A 171 -21.61 -10.84 1.34
CA PRO A 171 -21.66 -12.17 1.97
C PRO A 171 -20.37 -12.51 2.72
N PRO A 172 -20.41 -13.43 3.69
CA PRO A 172 -19.21 -13.97 4.32
C PRO A 172 -18.33 -14.67 3.27
N GLY A 173 -17.02 -14.69 3.51
CA GLY A 173 -16.05 -15.33 2.60
C GLY A 173 -15.67 -14.53 1.35
N THR A 174 -16.20 -13.34 1.11
CA THR A 174 -15.90 -12.52 -0.08
C THR A 174 -14.61 -11.71 0.01
N GLY A 175 -13.78 -11.93 1.02
CA GLY A 175 -12.46 -11.30 1.15
C GLY A 175 -12.46 -9.86 1.68
N LYS A 176 -13.54 -9.37 2.31
CA LYS A 176 -13.62 -7.98 2.82
C LYS A 176 -12.48 -7.61 3.76
N THR A 177 -12.24 -8.43 4.78
CA THR A 177 -11.14 -8.23 5.74
C THR A 177 -9.78 -8.31 5.06
N SER A 178 -9.60 -9.27 4.15
CA SER A 178 -8.36 -9.39 3.37
C SER A 178 -8.12 -8.16 2.50
N LEU A 179 -9.18 -7.59 1.93
CA LEU A 179 -9.09 -6.36 1.14
C LEU A 179 -8.69 -5.15 2.01
N CYS A 180 -9.23 -5.02 3.23
CA CYS A 180 -8.82 -3.98 4.17
C CYS A 180 -7.32 -4.09 4.52
N LYS A 181 -6.84 -5.30 4.82
CA LYS A 181 -5.44 -5.57 5.14
C LYS A 181 -4.52 -5.29 3.95
N ALA A 182 -4.92 -5.73 2.75
CA ALA A 182 -4.20 -5.48 1.51
C ALA A 182 -4.13 -3.99 1.18
N LEU A 183 -5.24 -3.25 1.34
CA LEU A 183 -5.31 -1.81 1.11
C LEU A 183 -4.41 -1.05 2.09
N ALA A 184 -4.47 -1.37 3.38
CA ALA A 184 -3.62 -0.76 4.39
C ALA A 184 -2.13 -0.97 4.09
N HIS A 185 -1.74 -2.19 3.72
CA HIS A 185 -0.38 -2.52 3.30
C HIS A 185 0.04 -1.71 2.05
N LYS A 186 -0.81 -1.64 1.04
CA LYS A 186 -0.56 -0.89 -0.20
C LYS A 186 -0.37 0.60 0.07
N ILE A 187 -1.25 1.20 0.87
CA ILE A 187 -1.18 2.61 1.25
C ILE A 187 0.10 2.89 2.05
N SER A 188 0.49 2.02 2.99
CA SER A 188 1.72 2.21 3.77
C SER A 188 2.97 2.23 2.88
N ILE A 189 3.01 1.43 1.81
CA ILE A 189 4.09 1.46 0.82
C ILE A 189 4.07 2.79 0.05
N ARG A 190 2.90 3.21 -0.45
CA ARG A 190 2.74 4.44 -1.24
C ARG A 190 3.08 5.71 -0.47
N LEU A 191 2.90 5.68 0.83
CA LEU A 191 3.14 6.81 1.72
C LEU A 191 4.41 6.67 2.55
N SER A 192 5.27 5.68 2.27
CA SER A 192 6.47 5.38 3.06
C SER A 192 7.44 6.56 3.19
N ASP A 193 7.54 7.40 2.17
CA ASP A 193 8.37 8.61 2.19
C ASP A 193 7.85 9.66 3.17
N ARG A 194 6.55 9.69 3.40
CA ARG A 194 5.87 10.67 4.23
C ARG A 194 5.57 10.15 5.63
N TYR A 195 5.13 8.90 5.72
CA TYR A 195 4.79 8.23 6.96
C TYR A 195 5.63 6.95 7.09
N PRO A 196 6.84 7.07 7.64
CA PRO A 196 7.76 5.92 7.75
C PRO A 196 7.26 4.84 8.71
N ASN A 197 6.38 5.22 9.64
CA ASN A 197 5.78 4.32 10.62
C ASN A 197 4.27 4.32 10.44
N SER A 198 3.74 3.25 9.90
CA SER A 198 2.31 3.03 9.70
C SER A 198 1.84 1.84 10.51
N LEU A 199 0.66 1.94 11.11
CA LEU A 199 0.06 0.88 11.91
C LEU A 199 -1.31 0.52 11.34
N LEU A 200 -1.63 -0.77 11.34
CA LEU A 200 -2.99 -1.28 11.15
C LEU A 200 -3.53 -1.78 12.48
N LEU A 201 -4.67 -1.25 12.88
CA LEU A 201 -5.40 -1.70 14.06
C LEU A 201 -6.66 -2.44 13.61
N GLU A 202 -6.79 -3.71 14.00
CA GLU A 202 -8.00 -4.51 13.80
C GLU A 202 -8.71 -4.65 15.13
N ILE A 203 -9.90 -4.05 15.23
CA ILE A 203 -10.69 -4.02 16.46
C ILE A 203 -11.79 -5.05 16.35
N ASN A 204 -11.89 -5.93 17.34
CA ASN A 204 -12.95 -6.90 17.42
C ASN A 204 -14.23 -6.25 17.98
N ALA A 205 -15.32 -6.25 17.19
CA ALA A 205 -16.57 -5.65 17.61
C ALA A 205 -17.15 -6.29 18.88
N HIS A 206 -16.97 -7.60 19.09
CA HIS A 206 -17.46 -8.29 20.29
C HIS A 206 -16.79 -7.78 21.56
N SER A 207 -15.50 -7.52 21.55
CA SER A 207 -14.78 -6.99 22.71
C SER A 207 -15.19 -5.54 23.04
N LEU A 208 -15.53 -4.74 22.04
CA LEU A 208 -16.08 -3.42 22.27
C LEU A 208 -17.46 -3.47 22.93
N PHE A 209 -18.34 -4.33 22.43
CA PHE A 209 -19.70 -4.45 22.97
C PHE A 209 -19.72 -5.02 24.39
N SER A 210 -18.90 -6.01 24.71
CA SER A 210 -18.83 -6.60 26.06
C SER A 210 -18.44 -5.57 27.11
N LYS A 211 -17.52 -4.67 26.82
CA LYS A 211 -17.10 -3.59 27.72
C LYS A 211 -18.21 -2.56 27.96
N TRP A 212 -18.90 -2.12 26.90
CA TRP A 212 -19.98 -1.14 27.02
C TRP A 212 -21.20 -1.68 27.75
N PHE A 213 -21.55 -2.97 27.56
CA PHE A 213 -22.70 -3.58 28.23
C PHE A 213 -22.38 -3.98 29.69
N SER A 214 -21.14 -4.29 30.04
CA SER A 214 -20.75 -4.56 31.43
C SER A 214 -20.71 -3.30 32.30
N GLU A 215 -20.39 -2.12 31.72
CA GLU A 215 -20.38 -0.85 32.44
C GLU A 215 -21.76 -0.21 32.59
N SER A 216 -22.72 -0.50 31.68
CA SER A 216 -24.10 0.05 31.76
C SER A 216 -24.98 -0.66 32.76
N GLY A 217 -24.51 -1.71 33.43
CA GLY A 217 -25.25 -2.47 34.46
C GLY A 217 -24.90 -2.13 35.92
N LYS A 218 -24.13 -1.05 36.15
CA LYS A 218 -23.80 -0.54 37.50
C LYS A 218 -24.55 0.72 37.83
#